data_24eb869bdcb3e8dd5275180e27f16b08
#
_entry.id   24eb869bdcb3e8dd5275180e27f16b08
#
_cell.length_a   1.000
_cell.length_b   1.000
_cell.length_c   1.000
_cell.angle_alpha   90.00
_cell.angle_beta   90.00
_cell.angle_gamma   90.00
#
_symmetry.space_group_name_H-M   'P 1'
#
loop_
_entity.id
_entity.type
_entity.pdbx_description
1 polymer ?
#
loop_
_entity_poly.entity_id
_entity_poly.type
_entity_poly.pdbx_seq_one_letter_code
_entity_poly.pdbx_strand_id
1 'polypeptide(L)'
;MEKWIRRPAGLTALFWRYLITTGVVVILLAVLWWFGMTTMMRYGIVYPANTAASGVEAVAQALSSGELDTEEIPYFYRWAIFDGGGQVQDPGNMDEKHLDYAEAALAGERGPQGMFYSQYHRLTQLPDGTTCVIQYDYSMPYGAEVLQRRLPEFQTCATVVLLASWLLAGAISTHHFAGLLRRDAA
;
A
#
# COMPACT_ATOMS: atom_id res chain seq x y z
N MET A 1 22.62 5.70 -58.92
CA MET A 1 22.46 5.47 -57.45
C MET A 1 21.66 6.63 -56.91
N GLU A 2 20.36 6.45 -56.78
CA GLU A 2 19.45 7.48 -56.24
C GLU A 2 19.66 7.53 -54.71
N LYS A 3 20.25 8.62 -54.22
CA LYS A 3 20.25 8.93 -52.81
C LYS A 3 18.81 9.19 -52.37
N TRP A 4 18.19 8.24 -51.69
CA TRP A 4 16.95 8.45 -50.99
C TRP A 4 17.14 9.60 -49.98
N ILE A 5 16.81 10.81 -50.39
CA ILE A 5 16.75 11.99 -49.53
C ILE A 5 15.62 11.70 -48.54
N ARG A 6 15.97 11.22 -47.35
CA ARG A 6 15.02 11.10 -46.24
C ARG A 6 14.48 12.50 -45.96
N ARG A 7 13.25 12.74 -46.31
CA ARG A 7 12.56 13.98 -45.93
C ARG A 7 12.58 14.07 -44.42
N PRO A 8 12.99 15.20 -43.84
CA PRO A 8 12.94 15.36 -42.39
C PRO A 8 11.52 15.10 -41.91
N ALA A 9 11.38 14.31 -40.81
CA ALA A 9 10.09 14.03 -40.27
C ALA A 9 9.47 15.36 -39.82
N GLY A 10 8.26 15.67 -40.29
CA GLY A 10 7.56 16.88 -39.85
C GLY A 10 7.37 16.88 -38.35
N LEU A 11 7.33 18.06 -37.70
CA LEU A 11 7.18 18.25 -36.26
C LEU A 11 6.05 17.39 -35.68
N THR A 12 4.96 17.25 -36.43
CA THR A 12 3.81 16.40 -36.07
C THR A 12 4.20 14.92 -35.95
N ALA A 13 5.03 14.39 -36.85
CA ALA A 13 5.47 13.00 -36.79
C ALA A 13 6.41 12.75 -35.61
N LEU A 14 7.27 13.70 -35.26
CA LEU A 14 8.12 13.65 -34.08
C LEU A 14 7.30 13.68 -32.79
N PHE A 15 6.28 14.54 -32.75
CA PHE A 15 5.35 14.62 -31.61
C PHE A 15 4.60 13.29 -31.38
N TRP A 16 4.06 12.69 -32.43
CA TRP A 16 3.39 11.39 -32.32
C TRP A 16 4.33 10.27 -31.89
N ARG A 17 5.56 10.24 -32.38
CA ARG A 17 6.57 9.28 -31.93
C ARG A 17 6.88 9.45 -30.45
N TYR A 18 7.02 10.69 -29.97
CA TYR A 18 7.21 10.96 -28.54
C TYR A 18 6.03 10.45 -27.71
N LEU A 19 4.80 10.77 -28.10
CA LEU A 19 3.61 10.31 -27.38
C LEU A 19 3.50 8.78 -27.35
N ILE A 20 3.72 8.12 -28.47
CA ILE A 20 3.66 6.65 -28.54
C ILE A 20 4.74 6.04 -27.64
N THR A 21 5.99 6.52 -27.72
CA THR A 21 7.08 6.00 -26.87
C THR A 21 6.78 6.20 -25.40
N THR A 22 6.32 7.38 -25.01
CA THR A 22 5.95 7.68 -23.62
C THR A 22 4.79 6.77 -23.16
N GLY A 23 3.77 6.61 -23.99
CA GLY A 23 2.65 5.72 -23.70
C GLY A 23 3.08 4.26 -23.50
N VAL A 24 3.94 3.74 -24.37
CA VAL A 24 4.47 2.38 -24.22
C VAL A 24 5.28 2.23 -22.94
N VAL A 25 6.15 3.18 -22.61
CA VAL A 25 6.95 3.14 -21.35
C VAL A 25 6.04 3.16 -20.13
N VAL A 26 5.02 4.02 -20.11
CA VAL A 26 4.06 4.11 -19.00
C VAL A 26 3.28 2.80 -18.84
N ILE A 27 2.82 2.21 -19.94
CA ILE A 27 2.10 0.92 -19.91
C ILE A 27 3.02 -0.19 -19.38
N LEU A 28 4.27 -0.27 -19.82
CA LEU A 28 5.23 -1.25 -19.34
C LEU A 28 5.50 -1.10 -17.84
N LEU A 29 5.66 0.13 -17.35
CA LEU A 29 5.84 0.39 -15.92
C LEU A 29 4.58 0.02 -15.12
N ALA A 30 3.39 0.29 -15.63
CA ALA A 30 2.13 -0.11 -15.00
C ALA A 30 1.99 -1.64 -14.92
N VAL A 31 2.35 -2.36 -15.98
CA VAL A 31 2.35 -3.84 -16.00
C VAL A 31 3.37 -4.39 -15.01
N LEU A 32 4.58 -3.85 -14.96
CA LEU A 32 5.61 -4.26 -13.99
C LEU A 32 5.16 -4.00 -12.55
N TRP A 33 4.56 -2.84 -12.30
CA TRP A 33 3.98 -2.51 -11.01
C TRP A 33 2.88 -3.50 -10.60
N TRP A 34 1.93 -3.76 -11.50
CA TRP A 34 0.83 -4.71 -11.25
C TRP A 34 1.36 -6.13 -10.98
N PHE A 35 2.33 -6.59 -11.78
CA PHE A 35 2.96 -7.87 -11.60
C PHE A 35 3.72 -7.95 -10.26
N GLY A 36 4.49 -6.90 -9.91
CA GLY A 36 5.21 -6.80 -8.64
C GLY A 36 4.26 -6.88 -7.45
N MET A 37 3.17 -6.10 -7.47
CA MET A 37 2.15 -6.11 -6.41
C MET A 37 1.47 -7.48 -6.29
N THR A 38 1.07 -8.07 -7.42
CA THR A 38 0.45 -9.41 -7.42
C THR A 38 1.39 -10.46 -6.84
N THR A 39 2.68 -10.36 -7.15
CA THR A 39 3.71 -11.26 -6.63
C THR A 39 3.88 -11.08 -5.12
N MET A 40 3.95 -9.83 -4.63
CA MET A 40 4.05 -9.53 -3.19
C MET A 40 2.85 -10.07 -2.41
N MET A 41 1.63 -9.93 -2.97
CA MET A 41 0.41 -10.50 -2.38
C MET A 41 0.45 -12.02 -2.36
N ARG A 42 0.90 -12.64 -3.45
CA ARG A 42 0.97 -14.11 -3.57
C ARG A 42 1.94 -14.74 -2.58
N TYR A 43 3.04 -14.06 -2.25
CA TYR A 43 4.02 -14.53 -1.27
C TYR A 43 3.73 -14.06 0.16
N GLY A 44 2.58 -13.43 0.41
CA GLY A 44 2.21 -12.96 1.74
C GLY A 44 3.13 -11.86 2.29
N ILE A 45 3.83 -11.14 1.41
CA ILE A 45 4.66 -10.00 1.80
C ILE A 45 3.78 -8.80 2.12
N VAL A 46 2.72 -8.63 1.32
CA VAL A 46 1.72 -7.57 1.48
C VAL A 46 0.33 -8.19 1.43
N TYR A 47 -0.54 -7.81 2.35
CA TYR A 47 -1.93 -8.23 2.37
C TYR A 47 -2.83 -7.12 1.83
N PRO A 48 -3.74 -7.42 0.89
CA PRO A 48 -4.74 -6.46 0.44
C PRO A 48 -5.65 -6.05 1.61
N ALA A 49 -6.06 -4.80 1.61
CA ALA A 49 -6.92 -4.26 2.65
C ALA A 49 -8.26 -5.00 2.80
N ASN A 50 -8.82 -5.50 1.71
CA ASN A 50 -10.02 -6.33 1.75
C ASN A 50 -9.80 -7.67 2.44
N THR A 51 -8.59 -8.24 2.43
CA THR A 51 -8.24 -9.45 3.18
C THR A 51 -8.26 -9.17 4.68
N ALA A 52 -7.71 -8.03 5.14
CA ALA A 52 -7.79 -7.63 6.54
C ALA A 52 -9.25 -7.39 6.96
N ALA A 53 -10.03 -6.69 6.15
CA ALA A 53 -11.44 -6.42 6.44
C ALA A 53 -12.31 -7.67 6.49
N SER A 54 -12.07 -8.65 5.62
CA SER A 54 -12.82 -9.91 5.62
C SER A 54 -12.37 -10.89 6.72
N GLY A 55 -11.12 -10.82 7.14
CA GLY A 55 -10.54 -11.71 8.15
C GLY A 55 -10.77 -11.26 9.59
N VAL A 56 -11.01 -9.98 9.85
CA VAL A 56 -11.11 -9.44 11.21
C VAL A 56 -12.25 -10.08 12.02
N GLU A 57 -13.34 -10.40 11.36
CA GLU A 57 -14.50 -11.02 12.02
C GLU A 57 -14.19 -12.44 12.50
N ALA A 58 -13.49 -13.23 11.68
CA ALA A 58 -13.05 -14.56 12.05
C ALA A 58 -12.04 -14.53 13.21
N VAL A 59 -11.10 -13.58 13.20
CA VAL A 59 -10.15 -13.37 14.29
C VAL A 59 -10.88 -12.96 15.57
N ALA A 60 -11.81 -12.01 15.49
CA ALA A 60 -12.61 -11.58 16.65
C ALA A 60 -13.44 -12.72 17.25
N GLN A 61 -14.02 -13.57 16.41
CA GLN A 61 -14.76 -14.73 16.86
C GLN A 61 -13.87 -15.79 17.52
N ALA A 62 -12.70 -16.09 16.92
CA ALA A 62 -11.75 -17.04 17.49
C ALA A 62 -11.19 -16.58 18.84
N LEU A 63 -10.93 -15.28 19.00
CA LEU A 63 -10.52 -14.67 20.28
C LEU A 63 -11.63 -14.78 21.33
N SER A 64 -12.87 -14.46 20.96
CA SER A 64 -14.00 -14.52 21.91
C SER A 64 -14.35 -15.94 22.35
N SER A 65 -14.08 -16.95 21.51
CA SER A 65 -14.26 -18.36 21.87
C SER A 65 -13.07 -18.96 22.63
N GLY A 66 -11.95 -18.26 22.70
CA GLY A 66 -10.69 -18.77 23.28
C GLY A 66 -9.99 -19.79 22.38
N GLU A 67 -10.34 -19.87 21.10
CA GLU A 67 -9.67 -20.72 20.10
C GLU A 67 -8.38 -20.11 19.58
N LEU A 68 -8.19 -18.80 19.74
CA LEU A 68 -7.02 -18.04 19.32
C LEU A 68 -6.50 -17.22 20.51
N ASP A 69 -5.20 -17.25 20.74
CA ASP A 69 -4.54 -16.35 21.69
C ASP A 69 -4.16 -15.03 21.01
N THR A 70 -4.05 -13.98 21.82
CA THR A 70 -3.70 -12.64 21.30
C THR A 70 -2.32 -12.59 20.64
N GLU A 71 -1.37 -13.44 21.07
CA GLU A 71 -0.04 -13.58 20.46
C GLU A 71 -0.09 -14.21 19.05
N GLU A 72 -1.17 -14.92 18.73
CA GLU A 72 -1.39 -15.58 17.44
C GLU A 72 -2.15 -14.70 16.44
N ILE A 73 -2.57 -13.50 16.84
CA ILE A 73 -3.24 -12.55 15.92
C ILE A 73 -2.32 -12.24 14.75
N PRO A 74 -2.81 -12.36 13.48
CA PRO A 74 -2.02 -12.06 12.29
C PRO A 74 -1.38 -10.67 12.36
N TYR A 75 -0.11 -10.59 12.03
CA TYR A 75 0.75 -9.42 12.28
C TYR A 75 0.29 -8.11 11.60
N PHE A 76 -0.51 -8.18 10.58
CA PHE A 76 -1.08 -7.00 9.93
C PHE A 76 -2.26 -6.37 10.68
N TYR A 77 -2.73 -7.00 11.77
CA TYR A 77 -3.62 -6.39 12.74
C TYR A 77 -2.80 -5.79 13.88
N ARG A 78 -3.22 -4.61 14.34
CA ARG A 78 -2.82 -4.09 15.63
C ARG A 78 -3.88 -4.44 16.65
N TRP A 79 -3.46 -4.71 17.86
CA TRP A 79 -4.39 -5.05 18.93
C TRP A 79 -3.93 -4.50 20.28
N ALA A 80 -4.88 -4.23 21.14
CA ALA A 80 -4.67 -3.91 22.55
C ALA A 80 -5.82 -4.47 23.39
N ILE A 81 -5.55 -4.75 24.65
CA ILE A 81 -6.53 -5.26 25.62
C ILE A 81 -6.86 -4.16 26.62
N PHE A 82 -8.15 -4.01 26.89
CA PHE A 82 -8.69 -3.04 27.81
C PHE A 82 -9.50 -3.77 28.90
N ASP A 83 -9.41 -3.28 30.14
CA ASP A 83 -10.22 -3.77 31.24
C ASP A 83 -11.68 -3.30 31.14
N GLY A 84 -12.53 -3.74 32.06
CA GLY A 84 -13.94 -3.34 32.13
C GLY A 84 -14.16 -1.84 32.41
N GLY A 85 -13.12 -1.12 32.83
CA GLY A 85 -13.13 0.33 33.05
C GLY A 85 -12.62 1.15 31.84
N GLY A 86 -12.20 0.46 30.74
CA GLY A 86 -11.63 1.11 29.58
C GLY A 86 -10.16 1.52 29.73
N GLN A 87 -9.46 1.01 30.74
CA GLN A 87 -8.03 1.25 30.92
C GLN A 87 -7.22 0.21 30.15
N VAL A 88 -6.10 0.63 29.56
CA VAL A 88 -5.19 -0.26 28.85
C VAL A 88 -4.58 -1.26 29.82
N GLN A 89 -4.89 -2.54 29.65
CA GLN A 89 -4.29 -3.64 30.41
C GLN A 89 -3.05 -4.17 29.68
N ASP A 90 -3.12 -4.33 28.37
CA ASP A 90 -2.02 -4.73 27.51
C ASP A 90 -2.04 -3.91 26.21
N PRO A 91 -0.98 -3.14 25.91
CA PRO A 91 -0.90 -2.36 24.68
C PRO A 91 -0.68 -3.22 23.42
N GLY A 92 -0.37 -4.50 23.58
CA GLY A 92 -0.10 -5.42 22.47
C GLY A 92 0.98 -4.90 21.52
N ASN A 93 0.62 -4.73 20.26
CA ASN A 93 1.51 -4.18 19.22
C ASN A 93 1.12 -2.74 18.77
N MET A 94 0.29 -2.05 19.57
CA MET A 94 -0.07 -0.65 19.32
C MET A 94 0.97 0.32 19.89
N ASP A 95 1.26 1.40 19.16
CA ASP A 95 1.98 2.56 19.68
C ASP A 95 0.99 3.54 20.36
N GLU A 96 1.50 4.58 21.05
CA GLU A 96 0.71 5.56 21.78
C GLU A 96 -0.40 6.18 20.92
N LYS A 97 -0.10 6.56 19.67
CA LYS A 97 -1.08 7.14 18.75
C LYS A 97 -2.22 6.16 18.40
N HIS A 98 -1.90 4.88 18.24
CA HIS A 98 -2.89 3.86 17.90
C HIS A 98 -3.71 3.44 19.13
N LEU A 99 -3.14 3.53 20.33
CA LEU A 99 -3.86 3.37 21.59
C LEU A 99 -4.93 4.46 21.76
N ASP A 100 -4.59 5.74 21.50
CA ASP A 100 -5.57 6.84 21.55
C ASP A 100 -6.77 6.56 20.61
N TYR A 101 -6.51 6.00 19.42
CA TYR A 101 -7.58 5.64 18.50
C TYR A 101 -8.39 4.43 18.96
N ALA A 102 -7.76 3.48 19.65
CA ALA A 102 -8.44 2.33 20.21
C ALA A 102 -9.33 2.75 21.40
N GLU A 103 -8.88 3.66 22.25
CA GLU A 103 -9.68 4.26 23.31
C GLU A 103 -10.89 5.02 22.76
N ALA A 104 -10.70 5.83 21.72
CA ALA A 104 -11.79 6.51 21.04
C ALA A 104 -12.80 5.51 20.44
N ALA A 105 -12.31 4.37 19.90
CA ALA A 105 -13.17 3.31 19.37
C ALA A 105 -13.99 2.63 20.48
N LEU A 106 -13.45 2.45 21.70
CA LEU A 106 -14.20 1.98 22.86
C LEU A 106 -15.33 2.94 23.24
N ALA A 107 -15.11 4.25 23.09
CA ALA A 107 -16.13 5.27 23.27
C ALA A 107 -17.16 5.34 22.14
N GLY A 108 -17.05 4.48 21.12
CA GLY A 108 -17.94 4.45 19.94
C GLY A 108 -17.58 5.45 18.86
N GLU A 109 -16.43 6.06 18.94
CA GLU A 109 -15.94 6.97 17.90
C GLU A 109 -15.36 6.19 16.73
N ARG A 110 -15.47 6.78 15.52
CA ARG A 110 -14.84 6.20 14.33
C ARG A 110 -13.38 6.63 14.27
N GLY A 111 -12.53 5.69 13.91
CA GLY A 111 -11.12 6.01 13.61
C GLY A 111 -10.98 7.01 12.44
N PRO A 112 -9.78 7.58 12.27
CA PRO A 112 -9.50 8.54 11.20
C PRO A 112 -9.92 8.01 9.83
N GLN A 113 -10.62 8.84 9.06
CA GLN A 113 -11.07 8.53 7.72
C GLN A 113 -10.50 9.57 6.76
N GLY A 114 -9.87 9.12 5.69
CA GLY A 114 -9.27 9.99 4.68
C GLY A 114 -9.24 9.35 3.31
N MET A 115 -8.89 10.13 2.29
CA MET A 115 -8.81 9.65 0.92
C MET A 115 -7.76 8.52 0.75
N PHE A 116 -6.66 8.60 1.50
CA PHE A 116 -5.53 7.67 1.40
C PHE A 116 -5.28 6.88 2.67
N TYR A 117 -6.04 7.15 3.73
CA TYR A 117 -5.83 6.57 5.03
C TYR A 117 -7.16 6.42 5.75
N SER A 118 -7.52 5.19 6.06
CA SER A 118 -8.70 4.87 6.85
C SER A 118 -8.37 3.79 7.84
N GLN A 119 -8.69 4.03 9.10
CA GLN A 119 -8.55 3.07 10.18
C GLN A 119 -9.91 2.49 10.54
N TYR A 120 -9.90 1.21 10.79
CA TYR A 120 -11.07 0.46 11.22
C TYR A 120 -10.74 -0.28 12.49
N HIS A 121 -11.72 -0.35 13.38
CA HIS A 121 -11.60 -1.04 14.67
C HIS A 121 -12.70 -2.10 14.79
N ARG A 122 -12.33 -3.24 15.31
CA ARG A 122 -13.25 -4.29 15.73
C ARG A 122 -13.04 -4.57 17.21
N LEU A 123 -14.10 -4.44 18.00
CA LEU A 123 -14.11 -4.75 19.43
C LEU A 123 -14.62 -6.18 19.60
N THR A 124 -13.95 -6.95 20.44
CA THR A 124 -14.38 -8.28 20.85
C THR A 124 -14.11 -8.49 22.33
N GLN A 125 -15.02 -9.20 23.01
CA GLN A 125 -14.80 -9.57 24.40
C GLN A 125 -14.02 -10.88 24.47
N LEU A 126 -13.00 -10.92 25.32
CA LEU A 126 -12.23 -12.11 25.61
C LEU A 126 -12.94 -12.96 26.66
N PRO A 127 -12.61 -14.26 26.82
CA PRO A 127 -13.23 -15.16 27.79
C PRO A 127 -13.09 -14.71 29.24
N ASP A 128 -12.06 -13.92 29.56
CA ASP A 128 -11.79 -13.35 30.88
C ASP A 128 -12.62 -12.09 31.19
N GLY A 129 -13.43 -11.63 30.26
CA GLY A 129 -14.29 -10.45 30.39
C GLY A 129 -13.61 -9.13 29.99
N THR A 130 -12.34 -9.15 29.58
CA THR A 130 -11.65 -7.98 29.01
C THR A 130 -12.06 -7.72 27.57
N THR A 131 -11.78 -6.53 27.04
CA THR A 131 -12.11 -6.14 25.65
C THR A 131 -10.84 -6.04 24.84
N CYS A 132 -10.72 -6.85 23.79
CA CYS A 132 -9.68 -6.69 22.79
C CYS A 132 -10.18 -5.77 21.67
N VAL A 133 -9.40 -4.73 21.38
CA VAL A 133 -9.61 -3.84 20.23
C VAL A 133 -8.64 -4.26 19.14
N ILE A 134 -9.17 -4.71 18.01
CA ILE A 134 -8.40 -5.10 16.82
C ILE A 134 -8.50 -3.96 15.82
N GLN A 135 -7.36 -3.41 15.44
CA GLN A 135 -7.27 -2.35 14.46
C GLN A 135 -6.68 -2.87 13.17
N TYR A 136 -7.24 -2.45 12.03
CA TYR A 136 -6.66 -2.65 10.72
C TYR A 136 -6.78 -1.38 9.89
N ASP A 137 -5.78 -1.15 9.07
CA ASP A 137 -5.72 0.00 8.19
C ASP A 137 -5.05 -0.37 6.86
N TYR A 138 -5.08 0.57 5.92
CA TYR A 138 -4.45 0.39 4.62
C TYR A 138 -2.98 0.82 4.59
N SER A 139 -2.46 1.35 5.69
CA SER A 139 -1.11 1.94 5.73
C SER A 139 -0.01 0.90 5.96
N MET A 140 -0.33 -0.21 6.64
CA MET A 140 0.67 -1.20 7.08
C MET A 140 0.26 -2.64 6.73
N PRO A 141 0.06 -2.96 5.44
CA PRO A 141 -0.40 -4.28 5.02
C PRO A 141 0.73 -5.33 4.97
N TYR A 142 1.80 -5.16 5.73
CA TYR A 142 2.95 -6.07 5.70
C TYR A 142 2.68 -7.34 6.50
N GLY A 143 3.02 -8.49 5.90
CA GLY A 143 2.82 -9.80 6.48
C GLY A 143 3.87 -10.25 7.49
N ALA A 144 4.92 -9.46 7.72
CA ALA A 144 5.98 -9.80 8.63
C ALA A 144 6.41 -8.60 9.49
N GLU A 145 6.67 -8.86 10.76
CA GLU A 145 7.11 -7.87 11.76
C GLU A 145 8.33 -7.07 11.31
N VAL A 146 9.35 -7.77 10.77
CA VAL A 146 10.58 -7.13 10.29
C VAL A 146 10.31 -6.09 9.21
N LEU A 147 9.34 -6.35 8.34
CA LEU A 147 8.95 -5.42 7.28
C LEU A 147 8.21 -4.22 7.87
N GLN A 148 7.30 -4.46 8.82
CA GLN A 148 6.52 -3.43 9.48
C GLN A 148 7.40 -2.47 10.28
N ARG A 149 8.45 -2.97 10.95
CA ARG A 149 9.39 -2.14 11.71
C ARG A 149 10.39 -1.37 10.85
N ARG A 150 10.73 -1.86 9.65
CA ARG A 150 11.80 -1.30 8.81
C ARG A 150 11.31 -0.48 7.64
N LEU A 151 10.11 -0.74 7.17
CA LEU A 151 9.54 -0.02 6.03
C LEU A 151 8.63 1.10 6.52
N PRO A 152 8.65 2.26 5.84
CA PRO A 152 7.65 3.29 6.09
C PRO A 152 6.27 2.81 5.66
N GLU A 153 5.25 3.58 5.95
CA GLU A 153 3.88 3.30 5.53
C GLU A 153 3.82 2.88 4.05
N PHE A 154 3.08 1.83 3.78
CA PHE A 154 3.01 1.25 2.43
C PHE A 154 2.62 2.26 1.35
N GLN A 155 1.71 3.19 1.67
CA GLN A 155 1.30 4.24 0.74
C GLN A 155 2.46 5.19 0.42
N THR A 156 3.31 5.51 1.39
CA THR A 156 4.52 6.31 1.17
C THR A 156 5.48 5.58 0.24
N CYS A 157 5.74 4.29 0.48
CA CYS A 157 6.56 3.46 -0.41
C CYS A 157 5.98 3.43 -1.82
N ALA A 158 4.69 3.17 -1.96
CA ALA A 158 4.00 3.11 -3.24
C ALA A 158 4.09 4.44 -3.99
N THR A 159 3.87 5.57 -3.29
CA THR A 159 3.97 6.91 -3.87
C THR A 159 5.37 7.21 -4.37
N VAL A 160 6.40 6.91 -3.58
CA VAL A 160 7.80 7.12 -3.97
C VAL A 160 8.16 6.30 -5.21
N VAL A 161 7.76 5.02 -5.25
CA VAL A 161 8.01 4.15 -6.41
C VAL A 161 7.27 4.65 -7.65
N LEU A 162 6.02 5.11 -7.52
CA LEU A 162 5.26 5.68 -8.63
C LEU A 162 5.90 6.96 -9.16
N LEU A 163 6.30 7.89 -8.28
CA LEU A 163 6.98 9.12 -8.68
C LEU A 163 8.32 8.82 -9.36
N ALA A 164 9.14 7.92 -8.81
CA ALA A 164 10.40 7.50 -9.41
C ALA A 164 10.18 6.87 -10.80
N SER A 165 9.14 6.04 -10.95
CA SER A 165 8.76 5.43 -12.22
C SER A 165 8.36 6.49 -13.25
N TRP A 166 7.63 7.50 -12.83
CA TRP A 166 7.20 8.63 -13.69
C TRP A 166 8.40 9.47 -14.16
N LEU A 167 9.33 9.79 -13.25
CA LEU A 167 10.55 10.51 -13.59
C LEU A 167 11.42 9.70 -14.56
N LEU A 168 11.53 8.39 -14.34
CA LEU A 168 12.26 7.50 -15.23
C LEU A 168 11.63 7.45 -16.63
N ALA A 169 10.31 7.32 -16.70
CA ALA A 169 9.57 7.34 -17.98
C ALA A 169 9.80 8.66 -18.74
N GLY A 170 9.74 9.79 -18.03
CA GLY A 170 10.03 11.11 -18.60
C GLY A 170 11.47 11.22 -19.11
N ALA A 171 12.45 10.76 -18.34
CA ALA A 171 13.86 10.78 -18.73
C ALA A 171 14.14 9.92 -19.97
N ILE A 172 13.61 8.70 -20.02
CA ILE A 172 13.74 7.79 -21.18
C ILE A 172 13.11 8.42 -22.42
N SER A 173 11.88 8.94 -22.29
CA SER A 173 11.16 9.56 -23.40
C SER A 173 11.87 10.80 -23.93
N THR A 174 12.36 11.65 -23.06
CA THR A 174 13.11 12.86 -23.43
C THR A 174 14.44 12.51 -24.10
N HIS A 175 15.18 11.54 -23.56
CA HIS A 175 16.43 11.06 -24.16
C HIS A 175 16.21 10.49 -25.55
N HIS A 176 15.19 9.67 -25.74
CA HIS A 176 14.82 9.10 -27.02
C HIS A 176 14.43 10.19 -28.03
N PHE A 177 13.63 11.16 -27.63
CA PHE A 177 13.22 12.28 -28.46
C PHE A 177 14.39 13.17 -28.87
N ALA A 178 15.30 13.50 -27.96
CA ALA A 178 16.53 14.25 -28.27
C ALA A 178 17.42 13.51 -29.27
N GLY A 179 17.51 12.18 -29.16
CA GLY A 179 18.21 11.34 -30.13
C GLY A 179 17.60 11.38 -31.55
N LEU A 180 16.28 11.42 -31.64
CA LEU A 180 15.57 11.56 -32.92
C LEU A 180 15.84 12.92 -33.57
N LEU A 181 15.75 14.01 -32.78
CA LEU A 181 16.04 15.37 -33.27
C LEU A 181 17.46 15.51 -33.81
N ARG A 182 18.46 14.94 -33.15
CA ARG A 182 19.86 14.98 -33.61
C ARG A 182 20.07 14.22 -34.93
N ARG A 183 19.34 13.11 -35.13
CA ARG A 183 19.42 12.31 -36.38
C ARG A 183 18.75 12.99 -37.59
N ASP A 184 17.73 13.78 -37.33
CA ASP A 184 17.02 14.51 -38.40
C ASP A 184 17.73 15.83 -38.76
N ALA A 185 18.64 16.33 -37.89
CA ALA A 185 19.44 17.54 -38.13
C ALA A 185 20.81 17.28 -38.79
N ALA A 186 21.25 16.03 -38.91
CA ALA A 186 22.50 15.61 -39.56
C ALA A 186 22.23 15.02 -40.95
#